data_2c5363b3ac867e84165d9d5158e40724
#
_entry.id   2c5363b3ac867e84165d9d5158e40724
#
_cell.length_a   1.000
_cell.length_b   1.000
_cell.length_c   1.000
_cell.angle_alpha   90.00
_cell.angle_beta   90.00
_cell.angle_gamma   90.00
#
_symmetry.space_group_name_H-M   'P 1'
#
loop_
_entity.id
_entity.type
_entity.pdbx_description
1 polymer ?
#
loop_
_entity_poly.entity_id
_entity_poly.type
_entity_poly.pdbx_seq_one_letter_code
_entity_poly.pdbx_strand_id
1 'polypeptide(L)'
;MPFPQNFLDELLARSDIVDIVGSYVSLTPKGGSYWGCCPFHNEKTPSFHVLPDKQFYHCFGCKKGGGVVNFVMEMEGLTYPDAIRFLAKRANLPVPEESSDGTEKLRSRMLALNRDAARYYYSVLQSPEGAAVQAYLDKRRIRRGIAVRFGMGAAPDSWDALLTAMTHKGYTKQELISAGLAVNGKNGRLYDKFRNRLMLPVIDVRGDVVGFGSRVLDKSEPKYMNTPETLTYSKRRILYGMNLAKKSKRSNIILCEGNLDVVTLHQAGFDNAVASMGTALTQEQLRLLSRYTKELVLCYDNDNAGQQATRRALELLNNSEFSVKVLQLPRRLVDGEYIKQDADDFIKLQGPVAFERLLTGSENGVEFRLDQIAGKYDLTDDTQRIAYAQEVSEELAKLENAVEREVYTTRAAQAAGLTPEAMRLEVERTLRRKLGKERKALRRRELNPAVSVQPQERGIRYTNVRSAMAEEGVLRLLLKDEGVFPEEAPLRQGEFSSPLLGRVFDRLWQLRQEGRPLSVAGLSGELSGEEMSHLTGVLQKPEATASAQRALADYIRIIREEAQKRNAQGDPLLAAQEKYKEKKGYGGKQA
;
A
#
# COMPACT_ATOMS: atom_id res chain seq x y z
N MET A 1 10.07 -8.97 21.97
CA MET A 1 10.41 -9.13 20.53
C MET A 1 10.57 -10.60 20.22
N PRO A 2 10.21 -11.09 19.02
CA PRO A 2 10.22 -12.52 18.68
C PRO A 2 11.62 -13.12 18.49
N PHE A 3 12.69 -12.32 18.54
CA PHE A 3 14.07 -12.75 18.37
C PHE A 3 14.92 -12.27 19.53
N PRO A 4 15.91 -13.09 20.00
CA PRO A 4 16.87 -12.64 20.99
C PRO A 4 17.67 -11.44 20.49
N GLN A 5 17.94 -10.50 21.38
CA GLN A 5 18.53 -9.24 21.00
C GLN A 5 19.96 -9.38 20.44
N ASN A 6 20.76 -10.26 21.03
CA ASN A 6 22.11 -10.59 20.55
C ASN A 6 22.10 -11.13 19.10
N PHE A 7 21.09 -11.92 18.74
CA PHE A 7 20.89 -12.38 17.36
C PHE A 7 20.55 -11.22 16.41
N LEU A 8 19.68 -10.30 16.85
CA LEU A 8 19.34 -9.13 16.04
C LEU A 8 20.56 -8.22 15.82
N ASP A 9 21.37 -8.00 16.84
CA ASP A 9 22.58 -7.19 16.76
C ASP A 9 23.60 -7.82 15.81
N GLU A 10 23.80 -9.13 15.88
CA GLU A 10 24.67 -9.87 14.95
C GLU A 10 24.14 -9.84 13.52
N LEU A 11 22.83 -10.01 13.35
CA LEU A 11 22.18 -9.95 12.03
C LEU A 11 22.36 -8.57 11.39
N LEU A 12 22.12 -7.51 12.14
CA LEU A 12 22.28 -6.14 11.65
C LEU A 12 23.73 -5.83 11.32
N ALA A 13 24.70 -6.29 12.14
CA ALA A 13 26.12 -6.14 11.87
C ALA A 13 26.58 -6.85 10.58
N ARG A 14 25.92 -7.96 10.22
CA ARG A 14 26.21 -8.71 8.97
C ARG A 14 25.38 -8.26 7.76
N SER A 15 24.43 -7.35 7.95
CA SER A 15 23.48 -6.92 6.92
C SER A 15 23.72 -5.44 6.58
N ASP A 16 24.82 -5.15 5.87
CA ASP A 16 25.11 -3.78 5.43
C ASP A 16 24.01 -3.24 4.52
N ILE A 17 23.54 -2.02 4.82
CA ILE A 17 22.41 -1.43 4.09
C ILE A 17 22.76 -1.10 2.64
N VAL A 18 24.03 -0.74 2.34
CA VAL A 18 24.46 -0.42 0.97
C VAL A 18 24.46 -1.68 0.12
N ASP A 19 24.92 -2.80 0.66
CA ASP A 19 24.95 -4.10 -0.03
C ASP A 19 23.53 -4.63 -0.28
N ILE A 20 22.66 -4.52 0.72
CA ILE A 20 21.27 -4.98 0.60
C ILE A 20 20.51 -4.10 -0.40
N VAL A 21 20.55 -2.78 -0.24
CA VAL A 21 19.87 -1.84 -1.15
C VAL A 21 20.46 -1.91 -2.55
N GLY A 22 21.78 -2.01 -2.67
CA GLY A 22 22.49 -2.09 -3.96
C GLY A 22 22.10 -3.31 -4.80
N SER A 23 21.56 -4.37 -4.17
CA SER A 23 21.02 -5.51 -4.91
C SER A 23 19.65 -5.25 -5.58
N TYR A 24 18.99 -4.13 -5.25
CA TYR A 24 17.69 -3.73 -5.81
C TYR A 24 17.75 -2.41 -6.58
N VAL A 25 18.65 -1.52 -6.21
CA VAL A 25 18.75 -0.15 -6.71
C VAL A 25 20.18 0.13 -7.15
N SER A 26 20.34 0.72 -8.33
CA SER A 26 21.66 1.23 -8.76
C SER A 26 22.03 2.44 -7.91
N LEU A 27 23.04 2.29 -7.07
CA LEU A 27 23.52 3.31 -6.16
C LEU A 27 24.79 3.99 -6.69
N THR A 28 24.82 5.31 -6.62
CA THR A 28 25.98 6.14 -6.98
C THR A 28 26.57 6.79 -5.74
N PRO A 29 27.86 6.63 -5.43
CA PRO A 29 28.48 7.26 -4.28
C PRO A 29 28.57 8.78 -4.46
N LYS A 30 28.25 9.53 -3.39
CA LYS A 30 28.33 11.00 -3.37
C LYS A 30 28.54 11.51 -1.95
N GLY A 31 29.71 12.08 -1.65
CA GLY A 31 29.99 12.76 -0.38
C GLY A 31 29.83 11.87 0.86
N GLY A 32 30.37 10.63 0.87
CA GLY A 32 30.28 9.69 2.00
C GLY A 32 28.92 9.00 2.15
N SER A 33 28.02 9.17 1.18
CA SER A 33 26.72 8.53 1.12
C SER A 33 26.42 8.01 -0.28
N TYR A 34 25.30 7.27 -0.45
CA TYR A 34 24.91 6.70 -1.73
C TYR A 34 23.56 7.25 -2.17
N TRP A 35 23.41 7.49 -3.46
CA TRP A 35 22.21 8.05 -4.07
C TRP A 35 21.71 7.18 -5.21
N GLY A 36 20.39 7.05 -5.36
CA GLY A 36 19.75 6.33 -6.45
C GLY A 36 18.32 6.80 -6.68
N CYS A 37 17.66 6.26 -7.71
CA CYS A 37 16.24 6.42 -7.88
C CYS A 37 15.48 5.53 -6.89
N CYS A 38 14.43 6.06 -6.29
CA CYS A 38 13.69 5.38 -5.24
C CYS A 38 12.93 4.15 -5.79
N PRO A 39 13.02 2.98 -5.15
CA PRO A 39 12.27 1.80 -5.57
C PRO A 39 10.80 1.84 -5.10
N PHE A 40 10.41 2.83 -4.29
CA PHE A 40 9.09 2.93 -3.69
C PHE A 40 8.17 3.93 -4.38
N HIS A 41 8.69 4.78 -5.25
CA HIS A 41 7.94 5.68 -6.12
C HIS A 41 8.70 5.94 -7.41
N ASN A 42 8.01 6.32 -8.46
CA ASN A 42 8.63 6.59 -9.75
C ASN A 42 9.28 7.98 -9.77
N GLU A 43 10.56 8.02 -10.15
CA GLU A 43 11.33 9.26 -10.32
C GLU A 43 12.45 9.06 -11.35
N LYS A 44 12.83 10.14 -12.03
CA LYS A 44 13.96 10.14 -12.97
C LYS A 44 15.23 10.75 -12.40
N THR A 45 15.10 11.51 -11.32
CA THR A 45 16.21 12.17 -10.63
C THR A 45 16.43 11.50 -9.29
N PRO A 46 17.67 11.08 -8.94
CA PRO A 46 17.94 10.40 -7.69
C PRO A 46 17.51 11.22 -6.47
N SER A 47 16.56 10.72 -5.69
CA SER A 47 16.12 11.28 -4.41
C SER A 47 16.20 10.30 -3.26
N PHE A 48 16.60 9.06 -3.55
CA PHE A 48 16.78 8.00 -2.57
C PHE A 48 18.22 8.02 -2.03
N HIS A 49 18.35 8.29 -0.75
CA HIS A 49 19.59 8.50 -0.06
C HIS A 49 19.86 7.37 0.93
N VAL A 50 21.04 6.75 0.86
CA VAL A 50 21.49 5.69 1.77
C VAL A 50 22.72 6.18 2.53
N LEU A 51 22.68 6.09 3.85
CA LEU A 51 23.77 6.49 4.75
C LEU A 51 24.40 5.24 5.37
N PRO A 52 25.62 4.85 4.91
CA PRO A 52 26.31 3.69 5.44
C PRO A 52 26.67 3.82 6.93
N ASP A 53 27.17 4.98 7.34
CA ASP A 53 27.61 5.24 8.74
C ASP A 53 26.46 5.09 9.75
N LYS A 54 25.23 5.34 9.30
CA LYS A 54 24.02 5.32 10.15
C LYS A 54 23.11 4.13 9.87
N GLN A 55 23.44 3.32 8.88
CA GLN A 55 22.70 2.10 8.48
C GLN A 55 21.21 2.36 8.24
N PHE A 56 20.86 3.48 7.57
CA PHE A 56 19.50 3.76 7.16
C PHE A 56 19.41 4.42 5.78
N TYR A 57 18.23 4.34 5.17
CA TYR A 57 17.88 5.05 3.96
C TYR A 57 16.78 6.07 4.21
N HIS A 58 16.72 7.11 3.38
CA HIS A 58 15.61 8.06 3.34
C HIS A 58 15.40 8.58 1.91
N CYS A 59 14.15 8.61 1.46
CA CYS A 59 13.78 9.17 0.17
C CYS A 59 13.24 10.60 0.33
N PHE A 60 13.88 11.58 -0.29
CA PHE A 60 13.42 12.97 -0.25
C PHE A 60 12.15 13.22 -1.09
N GLY A 61 11.82 12.34 -2.05
CA GLY A 61 10.60 12.39 -2.85
C GLY A 61 9.38 11.91 -2.06
N CYS A 62 9.29 10.60 -1.79
CA CYS A 62 8.14 10.01 -1.12
C CYS A 62 8.22 9.95 0.41
N LYS A 63 9.30 10.46 1.02
CA LYS A 63 9.55 10.51 2.47
C LYS A 63 9.69 9.17 3.18
N LYS A 64 9.68 8.05 2.44
CA LYS A 64 9.95 6.73 3.03
C LYS A 64 11.38 6.64 3.54
N GLY A 65 11.54 5.99 4.70
CA GLY A 65 12.85 5.80 5.31
C GLY A 65 12.83 4.67 6.33
N GLY A 66 14.02 4.17 6.70
CA GLY A 66 14.17 3.09 7.66
C GLY A 66 15.54 2.42 7.58
N GLY A 67 15.77 1.43 8.46
CA GLY A 67 16.94 0.56 8.42
C GLY A 67 16.79 -0.56 7.37
N VAL A 68 17.79 -1.45 7.33
CA VAL A 68 17.83 -2.58 6.38
C VAL A 68 16.61 -3.50 6.49
N VAL A 69 16.10 -3.73 7.70
CA VAL A 69 14.90 -4.56 7.92
C VAL A 69 13.66 -3.91 7.31
N ASN A 70 13.47 -2.59 7.54
CA ASN A 70 12.35 -1.85 6.95
C ASN A 70 12.42 -1.84 5.42
N PHE A 71 13.64 -1.72 4.86
CA PHE A 71 13.84 -1.79 3.41
C PHE A 71 13.37 -3.13 2.84
N VAL A 72 13.81 -4.25 3.44
CA VAL A 72 13.41 -5.59 3.01
C VAL A 72 11.91 -5.84 3.21
N MET A 73 11.34 -5.39 4.33
CA MET A 73 9.88 -5.46 4.55
C MET A 73 9.10 -4.79 3.43
N GLU A 74 9.51 -3.59 3.04
CA GLU A 74 8.86 -2.80 1.98
C GLU A 74 9.10 -3.38 0.58
N MET A 75 10.33 -3.81 0.28
CA MET A 75 10.70 -4.36 -1.03
C MET A 75 10.08 -5.72 -1.29
N GLU A 76 10.14 -6.61 -0.31
CA GLU A 76 9.67 -7.99 -0.43
C GLU A 76 8.22 -8.18 0.05
N GLY A 77 7.60 -7.14 0.63
CA GLY A 77 6.26 -7.22 1.19
C GLY A 77 6.17 -8.18 2.38
N LEU A 78 7.26 -8.28 3.17
CA LEU A 78 7.40 -9.20 4.27
C LEU A 78 6.91 -8.58 5.59
N THR A 79 6.52 -9.44 6.54
CA THR A 79 6.37 -9.04 7.94
C THR A 79 7.76 -8.86 8.58
N TYR A 80 7.83 -8.20 9.74
CA TYR A 80 9.10 -8.02 10.45
C TYR A 80 9.81 -9.37 10.73
N PRO A 81 9.16 -10.42 11.26
CA PRO A 81 9.82 -11.71 11.45
C PRO A 81 10.30 -12.35 10.14
N ASP A 82 9.53 -12.23 9.07
CA ASP A 82 9.91 -12.79 7.76
C ASP A 82 11.11 -12.05 7.15
N ALA A 83 11.18 -10.73 7.33
CA ALA A 83 12.33 -9.92 6.88
C ALA A 83 13.60 -10.28 7.67
N ILE A 84 13.49 -10.51 8.98
CA ILE A 84 14.60 -10.99 9.80
C ILE A 84 15.11 -12.36 9.30
N ARG A 85 14.21 -13.31 9.03
CA ARG A 85 14.60 -14.62 8.47
C ARG A 85 15.21 -14.50 7.07
N PHE A 86 14.67 -13.63 6.24
CA PHE A 86 15.22 -13.36 4.91
C PHE A 86 16.65 -12.85 4.99
N LEU A 87 16.91 -11.86 5.85
CA LEU A 87 18.24 -11.31 6.09
C LEU A 87 19.17 -12.35 6.72
N ALA A 88 18.71 -13.13 7.69
CA ALA A 88 19.47 -14.20 8.34
C ALA A 88 19.93 -15.27 7.33
N LYS A 89 19.02 -15.68 6.43
CA LYS A 89 19.36 -16.60 5.34
C LYS A 89 20.43 -16.01 4.41
N ARG A 90 20.32 -14.73 4.07
CA ARG A 90 21.31 -14.03 3.22
C ARG A 90 22.66 -13.87 3.91
N ALA A 91 22.65 -13.57 5.21
CA ALA A 91 23.84 -13.43 6.04
C ALA A 91 24.44 -14.78 6.48
N ASN A 92 23.85 -15.91 6.07
CA ASN A 92 24.20 -17.26 6.49
C ASN A 92 24.24 -17.40 8.03
N LEU A 93 23.29 -16.76 8.72
CA LEU A 93 23.17 -16.77 10.16
C LEU A 93 22.05 -17.72 10.59
N PRO A 94 22.30 -18.75 11.44
CA PRO A 94 21.24 -19.64 11.89
C PRO A 94 20.24 -18.87 12.76
N VAL A 95 18.95 -19.00 12.41
CA VAL A 95 17.87 -18.38 13.20
C VAL A 95 17.67 -19.21 14.47
N PRO A 96 17.68 -18.61 15.68
CA PRO A 96 17.45 -19.33 16.92
C PRO A 96 16.11 -20.06 16.93
N GLU A 97 16.09 -21.35 17.29
CA GLU A 97 14.88 -22.18 17.27
C GLU A 97 13.78 -21.69 18.24
N GLU A 98 14.16 -21.06 19.34
CA GLU A 98 13.23 -20.45 20.31
C GLU A 98 12.46 -19.25 19.73
N SER A 99 12.96 -18.67 18.64
CA SER A 99 12.32 -17.56 17.92
C SER A 99 11.38 -18.02 16.79
N SER A 100 11.18 -19.33 16.59
CA SER A 100 10.06 -19.83 15.76
C SER A 100 8.75 -19.52 16.50
N ASP A 101 8.42 -18.24 16.42
CA ASP A 101 7.32 -17.59 17.09
C ASP A 101 6.02 -18.39 16.89
N GLY A 102 5.19 -18.43 17.91
CA GLY A 102 3.84 -19.00 17.84
C GLY A 102 3.07 -18.53 16.61
N THR A 103 3.38 -17.33 16.11
CA THR A 103 2.86 -16.73 14.87
C THR A 103 3.23 -17.53 13.62
N GLU A 104 4.47 -18.01 13.46
CA GLU A 104 4.86 -18.82 12.28
C GLU A 104 4.24 -20.21 12.33
N LYS A 105 4.27 -20.84 13.51
CA LYS A 105 3.57 -22.11 13.72
C LYS A 105 2.07 -21.96 13.45
N LEU A 106 1.48 -20.87 13.94
CA LEU A 106 0.07 -20.55 13.70
C LEU A 106 -0.17 -20.30 12.20
N ARG A 107 0.70 -19.55 11.54
CA ARG A 107 0.60 -19.28 10.09
C ARG A 107 0.69 -20.58 9.27
N SER A 108 1.69 -21.41 9.54
CA SER A 108 1.85 -22.71 8.89
C SER A 108 0.63 -23.63 9.15
N ARG A 109 0.11 -23.59 10.37
CA ARG A 109 -1.08 -24.34 10.77
C ARG A 109 -2.33 -23.82 10.03
N MET A 110 -2.49 -22.50 9.87
CA MET A 110 -3.58 -21.91 9.11
C MET A 110 -3.49 -22.22 7.60
N LEU A 111 -2.31 -22.24 7.01
CA LEU A 111 -2.12 -22.66 5.62
C LEU A 111 -2.47 -24.14 5.42
N ALA A 112 -2.09 -25.01 6.37
CA ALA A 112 -2.49 -26.42 6.35
C ALA A 112 -4.02 -26.57 6.46
N LEU A 113 -4.66 -25.83 7.37
CA LEU A 113 -6.12 -25.80 7.52
C LEU A 113 -6.82 -25.34 6.25
N ASN A 114 -6.37 -24.23 5.65
CA ASN A 114 -6.94 -23.72 4.39
C ASN A 114 -6.80 -24.74 3.25
N ARG A 115 -5.67 -25.43 3.16
CA ARG A 115 -5.46 -26.51 2.18
C ARG A 115 -6.41 -27.68 2.39
N ASP A 116 -6.62 -28.09 3.63
CA ASP A 116 -7.53 -29.17 3.97
C ASP A 116 -9.01 -28.77 3.77
N ALA A 117 -9.35 -27.52 4.06
CA ALA A 117 -10.67 -26.96 3.77
C ALA A 117 -10.92 -26.90 2.24
N ALA A 118 -9.93 -26.52 1.45
CA ALA A 118 -10.04 -26.54 -0.02
C ALA A 118 -10.27 -27.97 -0.55
N ARG A 119 -9.56 -28.95 -0.01
CA ARG A 119 -9.76 -30.37 -0.35
C ARG A 119 -11.16 -30.86 0.03
N TYR A 120 -11.63 -30.46 1.20
CA TYR A 120 -12.98 -30.76 1.67
C TYR A 120 -14.03 -30.17 0.73
N TYR A 121 -13.98 -28.88 0.41
CA TYR A 121 -14.91 -28.26 -0.53
C TYR A 121 -14.84 -28.90 -1.94
N TYR A 122 -13.66 -29.29 -2.38
CA TYR A 122 -13.51 -30.00 -3.64
C TYR A 122 -14.18 -31.39 -3.57
N SER A 123 -14.02 -32.14 -2.48
CA SER A 123 -14.68 -33.45 -2.31
C SER A 123 -16.21 -33.31 -2.28
N VAL A 124 -16.73 -32.28 -1.60
CA VAL A 124 -18.17 -31.97 -1.64
C VAL A 124 -18.64 -31.67 -3.07
N LEU A 125 -17.87 -30.91 -3.86
CA LEU A 125 -18.23 -30.65 -5.25
C LEU A 125 -18.33 -31.93 -6.09
N GLN A 126 -17.58 -32.98 -5.76
CA GLN A 126 -17.62 -34.27 -6.47
C GLN A 126 -18.70 -35.23 -5.91
N SER A 127 -19.37 -34.88 -4.82
CA SER A 127 -20.40 -35.68 -4.18
C SER A 127 -21.82 -35.22 -4.60
N PRO A 128 -22.86 -35.99 -4.28
CA PRO A 128 -24.25 -35.55 -4.50
C PRO A 128 -24.61 -34.23 -3.79
N GLU A 129 -23.98 -33.91 -2.66
CA GLU A 129 -24.20 -32.65 -1.95
C GLU A 129 -23.73 -31.43 -2.77
N GLY A 130 -22.79 -31.62 -3.71
CA GLY A 130 -22.30 -30.58 -4.62
C GLY A 130 -23.15 -30.39 -5.87
N ALA A 131 -24.23 -31.13 -6.09
CA ALA A 131 -25.02 -31.14 -7.33
C ALA A 131 -25.51 -29.72 -7.73
N ALA A 132 -25.94 -28.91 -6.77
CA ALA A 132 -26.37 -27.54 -7.05
C ALA A 132 -25.24 -26.65 -7.61
N VAL A 133 -24.02 -26.80 -7.07
CA VAL A 133 -22.82 -26.10 -7.57
C VAL A 133 -22.40 -26.64 -8.94
N GLN A 134 -22.46 -27.96 -9.16
CA GLN A 134 -22.20 -28.56 -10.47
C GLN A 134 -23.16 -28.01 -11.53
N ALA A 135 -24.47 -28.01 -11.28
CA ALA A 135 -25.47 -27.43 -12.16
C ALA A 135 -25.21 -25.93 -12.44
N TYR A 136 -24.77 -25.19 -11.42
CA TYR A 136 -24.37 -23.79 -11.58
C TYR A 136 -23.15 -23.64 -12.52
N LEU A 137 -22.10 -24.47 -12.36
CA LEU A 137 -20.92 -24.46 -13.22
C LEU A 137 -21.28 -24.82 -14.66
N ASP A 138 -22.16 -25.83 -14.87
CA ASP A 138 -22.65 -26.22 -16.19
C ASP A 138 -23.46 -25.09 -16.86
N LYS A 139 -24.36 -24.46 -16.13
CA LYS A 139 -25.09 -23.26 -16.60
C LYS A 139 -24.13 -22.14 -17.00
N ARG A 140 -23.06 -21.97 -16.27
CA ARG A 140 -22.00 -21.01 -16.56
C ARG A 140 -21.03 -21.47 -17.66
N ARG A 141 -21.18 -22.69 -18.18
CA ARG A 141 -20.31 -23.31 -19.17
C ARG A 141 -18.85 -23.38 -18.71
N ILE A 142 -18.60 -23.56 -17.41
CA ILE A 142 -17.26 -23.74 -16.85
C ILE A 142 -16.89 -25.21 -16.94
N ARG A 143 -15.86 -25.52 -17.73
CA ARG A 143 -15.41 -26.90 -17.94
C ARG A 143 -14.77 -27.48 -16.68
N ARG A 144 -14.96 -28.78 -16.44
CA ARG A 144 -14.41 -29.49 -15.28
C ARG A 144 -12.89 -29.29 -15.12
N GLY A 145 -12.12 -29.33 -16.21
CA GLY A 145 -10.67 -29.11 -16.17
C GLY A 145 -10.27 -27.72 -15.64
N ILE A 146 -11.07 -26.68 -15.93
CA ILE A 146 -10.86 -25.34 -15.39
C ILE A 146 -11.25 -25.28 -13.92
N ALA A 147 -12.38 -25.88 -13.54
CA ALA A 147 -12.78 -25.95 -12.13
C ALA A 147 -11.69 -26.62 -11.27
N VAL A 148 -11.08 -27.71 -11.75
CA VAL A 148 -9.94 -28.38 -11.11
C VAL A 148 -8.71 -27.46 -11.05
N ARG A 149 -8.37 -26.80 -12.18
CA ARG A 149 -7.20 -25.89 -12.25
C ARG A 149 -7.27 -24.74 -11.24
N PHE A 150 -8.47 -24.24 -10.98
CA PHE A 150 -8.70 -23.19 -9.98
C PHE A 150 -9.02 -23.74 -8.58
N GLY A 151 -9.05 -25.07 -8.42
CA GLY A 151 -9.36 -25.73 -7.14
C GLY A 151 -10.77 -25.47 -6.63
N MET A 152 -11.74 -25.22 -7.55
CA MET A 152 -13.10 -24.91 -7.17
C MET A 152 -13.74 -26.00 -6.33
N GLY A 153 -14.64 -25.61 -5.42
CA GLY A 153 -15.35 -26.52 -4.52
C GLY A 153 -16.78 -26.09 -4.27
N ALA A 154 -17.47 -26.85 -3.45
CA ALA A 154 -18.81 -26.56 -2.98
C ALA A 154 -18.85 -26.50 -1.45
N ALA A 155 -19.43 -25.45 -0.90
CA ALA A 155 -19.82 -25.41 0.50
C ALA A 155 -21.25 -25.99 0.62
N PRO A 156 -21.46 -27.05 1.41
CA PRO A 156 -22.78 -27.64 1.55
C PRO A 156 -23.76 -26.70 2.23
N ASP A 157 -25.05 -26.98 2.11
CA ASP A 157 -26.08 -26.26 2.84
C ASP A 157 -26.22 -26.81 4.25
N SER A 158 -25.19 -26.53 5.06
CA SER A 158 -25.08 -26.98 6.44
C SER A 158 -24.45 -25.90 7.31
N TRP A 159 -24.84 -25.86 8.59
CA TRP A 159 -24.32 -24.86 9.52
C TRP A 159 -22.92 -25.17 10.07
N ASP A 160 -22.49 -26.44 10.09
CA ASP A 160 -21.29 -26.90 10.79
C ASP A 160 -20.57 -28.09 10.12
N ALA A 161 -20.85 -28.33 8.84
CA ALA A 161 -20.24 -29.45 8.11
C ALA A 161 -18.71 -29.32 7.97
N LEU A 162 -18.20 -28.16 7.58
CA LEU A 162 -16.76 -27.91 7.53
C LEU A 162 -16.16 -27.92 8.94
N LEU A 163 -16.81 -27.25 9.91
CA LEU A 163 -16.39 -27.20 11.30
C LEU A 163 -16.19 -28.63 11.85
N THR A 164 -17.17 -29.50 11.65
CA THR A 164 -17.12 -30.90 12.04
C THR A 164 -15.98 -31.65 11.35
N ALA A 165 -15.88 -31.55 10.02
CA ALA A 165 -14.85 -32.20 9.24
C ALA A 165 -13.43 -31.80 9.65
N MET A 166 -13.20 -30.50 9.89
CA MET A 166 -11.87 -30.00 10.29
C MET A 166 -11.55 -30.33 11.76
N THR A 167 -12.54 -30.33 12.64
CA THR A 167 -12.35 -30.75 14.03
C THR A 167 -11.95 -32.23 14.12
N HIS A 168 -12.56 -33.10 13.31
CA HIS A 168 -12.17 -34.51 13.19
C HIS A 168 -10.73 -34.70 12.66
N LYS A 169 -10.21 -33.74 11.88
CA LYS A 169 -8.80 -33.71 11.45
C LYS A 169 -7.85 -33.14 12.49
N GLY A 170 -8.33 -32.78 13.68
CA GLY A 170 -7.53 -32.27 14.80
C GLY A 170 -7.26 -30.75 14.72
N TYR A 171 -8.08 -29.99 13.99
CA TYR A 171 -8.05 -28.53 14.06
C TYR A 171 -8.98 -28.03 15.17
N THR A 172 -8.52 -26.99 15.89
CA THR A 172 -9.31 -26.37 16.95
C THR A 172 -10.34 -25.39 16.39
N LYS A 173 -11.42 -25.15 17.14
CA LYS A 173 -12.42 -24.13 16.83
C LYS A 173 -11.80 -22.74 16.66
N GLN A 174 -10.79 -22.42 17.48
CA GLN A 174 -10.10 -21.13 17.42
C GLN A 174 -9.28 -20.97 16.13
N GLU A 175 -8.66 -22.05 15.64
CA GLU A 175 -7.95 -22.04 14.36
C GLU A 175 -8.90 -21.77 13.18
N LEU A 176 -10.12 -22.36 13.20
CA LEU A 176 -11.14 -22.11 12.17
C LEU A 176 -11.63 -20.65 12.19
N ILE A 177 -11.82 -20.06 13.39
CA ILE A 177 -12.17 -18.64 13.52
C ILE A 177 -11.03 -17.78 12.99
N SER A 178 -9.79 -18.04 13.39
CA SER A 178 -8.62 -17.28 12.98
C SER A 178 -8.36 -17.35 11.48
N ALA A 179 -8.67 -18.48 10.83
CA ALA A 179 -8.61 -18.67 9.37
C ALA A 179 -9.81 -18.04 8.65
N GLY A 180 -10.81 -17.52 9.38
CA GLY A 180 -12.03 -16.95 8.80
C GLY A 180 -12.92 -17.97 8.12
N LEU A 181 -12.86 -19.25 8.53
CA LEU A 181 -13.69 -20.35 8.04
C LEU A 181 -14.94 -20.56 8.88
N ALA A 182 -14.90 -20.16 10.16
CA ALA A 182 -16.02 -20.22 11.08
C ALA A 182 -16.30 -18.85 11.72
N VAL A 183 -17.53 -18.65 12.19
CA VAL A 183 -18.02 -17.40 12.78
C VAL A 183 -18.77 -17.69 14.06
N ASN A 184 -18.55 -16.88 15.11
CA ASN A 184 -19.35 -16.89 16.32
C ASN A 184 -20.70 -16.23 16.08
N GLY A 185 -21.78 -16.96 16.26
CA GLY A 185 -23.15 -16.44 16.23
C GLY A 185 -23.51 -15.63 17.48
N LYS A 186 -24.61 -14.88 17.38
CA LYS A 186 -25.11 -14.05 18.50
C LYS A 186 -25.36 -14.83 19.80
N ASN A 187 -25.61 -16.13 19.70
CA ASN A 187 -25.86 -17.03 20.85
C ASN A 187 -24.61 -17.81 21.28
N GLY A 188 -23.41 -17.39 20.87
CA GLY A 188 -22.16 -18.10 21.16
C GLY A 188 -21.96 -19.41 20.40
N ARG A 189 -22.92 -19.83 19.56
CA ARG A 189 -22.79 -21.02 18.71
C ARG A 189 -21.87 -20.72 17.53
N LEU A 190 -20.86 -21.56 17.34
CA LEU A 190 -19.96 -21.49 16.19
C LEU A 190 -20.61 -22.16 14.97
N TYR A 191 -20.47 -21.55 13.79
CA TYR A 191 -20.97 -22.09 12.54
C TYR A 191 -20.06 -21.76 11.35
N ASP A 192 -20.20 -22.53 10.26
CA ASP A 192 -19.45 -22.35 9.03
C ASP A 192 -19.74 -20.99 8.37
N LYS A 193 -18.70 -20.26 8.04
CA LYS A 193 -18.85 -18.96 7.35
C LYS A 193 -19.45 -19.10 5.97
N PHE A 194 -19.06 -20.10 5.22
CA PHE A 194 -19.49 -20.38 3.85
C PHE A 194 -20.49 -21.53 3.83
N ARG A 195 -21.69 -21.29 3.35
CA ARG A 195 -22.79 -22.27 3.28
C ARG A 195 -23.55 -22.08 1.98
N ASN A 196 -23.93 -23.18 1.33
CA ASN A 196 -24.65 -23.19 0.06
C ASN A 196 -24.02 -22.27 -1.00
N ARG A 197 -22.71 -22.43 -1.25
CA ARG A 197 -21.95 -21.53 -2.13
C ARG A 197 -20.96 -22.28 -3.01
N LEU A 198 -20.75 -21.76 -4.23
CA LEU A 198 -19.54 -22.06 -4.99
C LEU A 198 -18.32 -21.48 -4.24
N MET A 199 -17.34 -22.34 -4.02
CA MET A 199 -16.08 -21.96 -3.35
C MET A 199 -14.96 -21.74 -4.36
N LEU A 200 -14.25 -20.64 -4.19
CA LEU A 200 -13.15 -20.19 -5.04
C LEU A 200 -11.90 -20.02 -4.16
N PRO A 201 -11.04 -21.05 -4.04
CA PRO A 201 -9.80 -20.91 -3.26
C PRO A 201 -8.94 -19.78 -3.79
N VAL A 202 -8.43 -18.97 -2.88
CA VAL A 202 -7.47 -17.90 -3.19
C VAL A 202 -6.09 -18.46 -2.95
N ILE A 203 -5.32 -18.60 -4.04
CA ILE A 203 -3.99 -19.21 -4.03
C ILE A 203 -2.95 -18.11 -4.27
N ASP A 204 -1.97 -18.00 -3.39
CA ASP A 204 -0.90 -17.02 -3.52
C ASP A 204 0.13 -17.42 -4.59
N VAL A 205 1.08 -16.53 -4.89
CA VAL A 205 2.12 -16.80 -5.89
C VAL A 205 3.06 -17.96 -5.53
N ARG A 206 3.08 -18.40 -4.27
CA ARG A 206 3.84 -19.58 -3.83
C ARG A 206 3.09 -20.89 -4.04
N GLY A 207 1.78 -20.81 -4.23
CA GLY A 207 0.90 -21.96 -4.42
C GLY A 207 0.15 -22.37 -3.14
N ASP A 208 0.22 -21.55 -2.08
CA ASP A 208 -0.49 -21.79 -0.83
C ASP A 208 -1.93 -21.28 -0.92
N VAL A 209 -2.89 -22.05 -0.39
CA VAL A 209 -4.26 -21.60 -0.21
C VAL A 209 -4.30 -20.65 0.99
N VAL A 210 -4.46 -19.37 0.75
CA VAL A 210 -4.40 -18.33 1.78
C VAL A 210 -5.78 -17.93 2.32
N GLY A 211 -6.84 -18.21 1.56
CA GLY A 211 -8.22 -17.91 1.91
C GLY A 211 -9.18 -18.34 0.80
N PHE A 212 -10.40 -17.82 0.84
CA PHE A 212 -11.48 -18.21 -0.08
C PHE A 212 -12.29 -16.99 -0.51
N GLY A 213 -12.66 -16.95 -1.79
CA GLY A 213 -13.82 -16.26 -2.29
C GLY A 213 -14.98 -17.24 -2.40
N SER A 214 -16.21 -16.74 -2.40
CA SER A 214 -17.39 -17.57 -2.62
C SER A 214 -18.50 -16.80 -3.30
N ARG A 215 -19.36 -17.53 -4.00
CA ARG A 215 -20.54 -16.98 -4.66
C ARG A 215 -21.79 -17.80 -4.32
N VAL A 216 -22.91 -17.11 -4.04
CA VAL A 216 -24.21 -17.77 -3.86
C VAL A 216 -24.70 -18.38 -5.17
N LEU A 217 -25.50 -19.42 -5.05
CA LEU A 217 -26.12 -20.11 -6.19
C LEU A 217 -27.46 -19.51 -6.58
N ASP A 218 -28.10 -18.80 -5.68
CA ASP A 218 -29.40 -18.17 -5.78
C ASP A 218 -29.33 -16.62 -5.73
N LYS A 219 -30.42 -15.96 -5.38
CA LYS A 219 -30.53 -14.50 -5.26
C LYS A 219 -30.24 -13.97 -3.84
N SER A 220 -29.74 -14.84 -2.92
CA SER A 220 -29.44 -14.41 -1.56
C SER A 220 -28.23 -13.45 -1.48
N GLU A 221 -28.21 -12.59 -0.49
CA GLU A 221 -27.13 -11.63 -0.25
C GLU A 221 -26.26 -12.05 0.95
N PRO A 222 -24.99 -11.73 0.91
CA PRO A 222 -24.23 -11.07 -0.15
C PRO A 222 -23.90 -12.05 -1.30
N LYS A 223 -24.04 -11.57 -2.55
CA LYS A 223 -23.75 -12.34 -3.78
C LYS A 223 -22.34 -12.93 -3.75
N TYR A 224 -21.34 -12.17 -3.37
CA TYR A 224 -19.97 -12.59 -3.16
C TYR A 224 -19.55 -12.41 -1.70
N MET A 225 -18.79 -13.35 -1.18
CA MET A 225 -18.22 -13.29 0.16
C MET A 225 -16.77 -13.78 0.11
N ASN A 226 -15.88 -13.05 0.79
CA ASN A 226 -14.46 -13.40 0.88
C ASN A 226 -14.08 -13.70 2.33
N THR A 227 -12.97 -14.44 2.51
CA THR A 227 -12.26 -14.52 3.78
C THR A 227 -11.97 -13.11 4.29
N PRO A 228 -12.14 -12.82 5.61
CA PRO A 228 -11.73 -11.54 6.20
C PRO A 228 -10.20 -11.41 6.19
N GLU A 229 -9.67 -10.24 6.59
CA GLU A 229 -8.23 -10.11 6.84
C GLU A 229 -7.80 -11.12 7.92
N THR A 230 -6.77 -11.92 7.61
CA THR A 230 -6.20 -12.94 8.51
C THR A 230 -4.69 -12.91 8.45
N LEU A 231 -4.01 -13.72 9.27
CA LEU A 231 -2.56 -13.87 9.22
C LEU A 231 -2.05 -14.39 7.85
N THR A 232 -2.88 -15.15 7.12
CA THR A 232 -2.52 -15.72 5.81
C THR A 232 -3.09 -14.97 4.63
N TYR A 233 -4.13 -14.13 4.82
CA TYR A 233 -4.89 -13.48 3.75
C TYR A 233 -5.02 -11.99 3.96
N SER A 234 -4.60 -11.22 2.96
CA SER A 234 -4.85 -9.78 2.89
C SER A 234 -5.33 -9.39 1.49
N LYS A 235 -6.53 -8.79 1.41
CA LYS A 235 -7.13 -8.31 0.15
C LYS A 235 -6.24 -7.29 -0.56
N ARG A 236 -5.48 -6.52 0.20
CA ARG A 236 -4.59 -5.48 -0.34
C ARG A 236 -3.36 -6.04 -1.06
N ARG A 237 -2.99 -7.29 -0.81
CA ARG A 237 -1.76 -7.90 -1.32
C ARG A 237 -1.98 -9.01 -2.32
N ILE A 238 -3.19 -9.56 -2.37
CA ILE A 238 -3.51 -10.73 -3.17
C ILE A 238 -4.23 -10.33 -4.46
N LEU A 239 -3.96 -11.08 -5.53
CA LEU A 239 -4.72 -11.05 -6.79
C LEU A 239 -5.17 -12.48 -7.11
N TYR A 240 -6.48 -12.65 -7.36
CA TYR A 240 -7.04 -13.93 -7.76
C TYR A 240 -6.51 -14.36 -9.14
N GLY A 241 -6.12 -15.61 -9.28
CA GLY A 241 -5.55 -16.13 -10.53
C GLY A 241 -4.07 -15.83 -10.73
N MET A 242 -3.41 -15.02 -9.88
CA MET A 242 -2.01 -14.63 -10.05
C MET A 242 -1.03 -15.82 -9.97
N ASN A 243 -1.34 -16.85 -9.20
CA ASN A 243 -0.58 -18.10 -9.12
C ASN A 243 -0.49 -18.84 -10.49
N LEU A 244 -1.48 -18.63 -11.36
CA LEU A 244 -1.54 -19.16 -12.72
C LEU A 244 -0.98 -18.14 -13.72
N ALA A 245 -1.41 -16.88 -13.63
CA ALA A 245 -1.03 -15.81 -14.56
C ALA A 245 0.49 -15.56 -14.60
N LYS A 246 1.19 -15.73 -13.48
CA LYS A 246 2.67 -15.61 -13.44
C LYS A 246 3.42 -16.59 -14.37
N LYS A 247 2.75 -17.64 -14.86
CA LYS A 247 3.31 -18.63 -15.77
C LYS A 247 2.92 -18.38 -17.23
N SER A 248 2.10 -17.38 -17.48
CA SER A 248 1.69 -17.00 -18.82
C SER A 248 2.88 -16.55 -19.67
N LYS A 249 2.82 -16.82 -20.96
CA LYS A 249 3.81 -16.34 -21.94
C LYS A 249 3.41 -14.98 -22.55
N ARG A 250 2.26 -14.42 -22.20
CA ARG A 250 1.80 -13.12 -22.66
C ARG A 250 2.60 -12.02 -21.97
N SER A 251 2.90 -10.95 -22.69
CA SER A 251 3.70 -9.81 -22.18
C SER A 251 2.93 -8.93 -21.21
N ASN A 252 1.59 -9.00 -21.22
CA ASN A 252 0.72 -8.19 -20.39
C ASN A 252 -0.05 -9.02 -19.35
N ILE A 253 -0.64 -8.33 -18.37
CA ILE A 253 -1.62 -8.93 -17.45
C ILE A 253 -2.95 -8.18 -17.63
N ILE A 254 -4.05 -8.95 -17.72
CA ILE A 254 -5.41 -8.45 -17.79
C ILE A 254 -5.97 -8.39 -16.37
N LEU A 255 -6.36 -7.21 -15.92
CA LEU A 255 -6.93 -6.97 -14.60
C LEU A 255 -8.45 -6.82 -14.70
N CYS A 256 -9.19 -7.79 -14.14
CA CYS A 256 -10.65 -7.86 -14.09
C CYS A 256 -11.20 -7.46 -12.71
N GLU A 257 -12.50 -7.24 -12.62
CA GLU A 257 -13.19 -7.01 -11.35
C GLU A 257 -13.52 -8.31 -10.62
N GLY A 258 -14.01 -9.30 -11.33
CA GLY A 258 -14.58 -10.52 -10.77
C GLY A 258 -13.70 -11.76 -10.92
N ASN A 259 -13.77 -12.63 -9.91
CA ASN A 259 -13.05 -13.91 -9.94
C ASN A 259 -13.54 -14.83 -11.06
N LEU A 260 -14.85 -14.80 -11.41
CA LEU A 260 -15.40 -15.63 -12.47
C LEU A 260 -15.01 -15.13 -13.86
N ASP A 261 -14.79 -13.82 -14.04
CA ASP A 261 -14.24 -13.27 -15.29
C ASP A 261 -12.86 -13.85 -15.56
N VAL A 262 -12.01 -13.90 -14.53
CA VAL A 262 -10.68 -14.53 -14.59
C VAL A 262 -10.79 -16.00 -15.03
N VAL A 263 -11.70 -16.76 -14.41
CA VAL A 263 -11.90 -18.18 -14.74
C VAL A 263 -12.32 -18.38 -16.20
N THR A 264 -13.26 -17.57 -16.68
CA THR A 264 -13.75 -17.65 -18.07
C THR A 264 -12.68 -17.21 -19.07
N LEU A 265 -11.92 -16.16 -18.76
CA LEU A 265 -10.80 -15.72 -19.59
C LEU A 265 -9.71 -16.81 -19.67
N HIS A 266 -9.33 -17.42 -18.56
CA HIS A 266 -8.39 -18.54 -18.56
C HIS A 266 -8.92 -19.74 -19.39
N GLN A 267 -10.22 -20.02 -19.29
CA GLN A 267 -10.85 -21.06 -20.11
C GLN A 267 -10.79 -20.73 -21.61
N ALA A 268 -10.89 -19.46 -21.95
CA ALA A 268 -10.82 -18.97 -23.32
C ALA A 268 -9.38 -18.83 -23.87
N GLY A 269 -8.36 -19.11 -23.05
CA GLY A 269 -6.95 -19.05 -23.45
C GLY A 269 -6.22 -17.76 -23.03
N PHE A 270 -6.87 -16.89 -22.26
CA PHE A 270 -6.25 -15.68 -21.67
C PHE A 270 -5.74 -16.00 -20.26
N ASP A 271 -4.68 -16.80 -20.19
CA ASP A 271 -4.11 -17.32 -18.94
C ASP A 271 -3.32 -16.29 -18.12
N ASN A 272 -3.29 -15.04 -18.59
CA ASN A 272 -2.72 -13.86 -17.96
C ASN A 272 -3.76 -12.97 -17.23
N ALA A 273 -5.01 -13.41 -17.10
CA ALA A 273 -6.06 -12.67 -16.40
C ALA A 273 -5.95 -12.84 -14.89
N VAL A 274 -6.16 -11.73 -14.14
CA VAL A 274 -6.20 -11.69 -12.67
C VAL A 274 -7.33 -10.77 -12.21
N ALA A 275 -7.75 -10.88 -10.94
CA ALA A 275 -8.72 -9.94 -10.36
C ALA A 275 -8.33 -9.49 -8.96
N SER A 276 -8.74 -8.27 -8.62
CA SER A 276 -8.71 -7.79 -7.23
C SER A 276 -9.82 -8.49 -6.42
N MET A 277 -9.60 -8.64 -5.11
CA MET A 277 -10.53 -9.37 -4.23
C MET A 277 -11.70 -8.51 -3.73
N GLY A 278 -12.41 -7.83 -4.66
CA GLY A 278 -13.52 -6.93 -4.31
C GLY A 278 -13.05 -5.65 -3.61
N THR A 279 -11.87 -5.17 -3.95
CA THR A 279 -11.29 -3.90 -3.50
C THR A 279 -10.74 -3.13 -4.70
N ALA A 280 -10.60 -1.82 -4.58
CA ALA A 280 -9.83 -1.05 -5.56
C ALA A 280 -8.38 -1.56 -5.63
N LEU A 281 -7.75 -1.38 -6.78
CA LEU A 281 -6.32 -1.69 -6.99
C LEU A 281 -5.45 -0.96 -5.97
N THR A 282 -4.43 -1.63 -5.43
CA THR A 282 -3.57 -1.11 -4.37
C THR A 282 -2.11 -1.03 -4.81
N GLN A 283 -1.31 -0.23 -4.10
CA GLN A 283 0.14 -0.15 -4.34
C GLN A 283 0.85 -1.49 -4.13
N GLU A 284 0.40 -2.28 -3.15
CA GLU A 284 0.95 -3.60 -2.86
C GLU A 284 0.70 -4.58 -4.01
N GLN A 285 -0.50 -4.52 -4.61
CA GLN A 285 -0.83 -5.31 -5.81
C GLN A 285 -0.02 -4.85 -7.03
N LEU A 286 0.20 -3.54 -7.21
CA LEU A 286 1.06 -3.03 -8.27
C LEU A 286 2.50 -3.51 -8.12
N ARG A 287 3.06 -3.51 -6.92
CA ARG A 287 4.39 -4.08 -6.65
C ARG A 287 4.47 -5.57 -6.97
N LEU A 288 3.40 -6.31 -6.70
CA LEU A 288 3.33 -7.72 -7.09
C LEU A 288 3.34 -7.85 -8.62
N LEU A 289 2.52 -7.09 -9.33
CA LEU A 289 2.39 -7.13 -10.79
C LEU A 289 3.69 -6.71 -11.49
N SER A 290 4.42 -5.71 -10.98
CA SER A 290 5.65 -5.19 -11.60
C SER A 290 6.79 -6.22 -11.70
N ARG A 291 6.73 -7.29 -10.92
CA ARG A 291 7.66 -8.43 -10.99
C ARG A 291 7.43 -9.32 -12.21
N TYR A 292 6.25 -9.24 -12.85
CA TYR A 292 5.82 -10.17 -13.89
C TYR A 292 5.53 -9.51 -15.22
N THR A 293 5.19 -8.23 -15.23
CA THR A 293 4.88 -7.48 -16.44
C THR A 293 5.20 -6.00 -16.31
N LYS A 294 5.34 -5.34 -17.45
CA LYS A 294 5.36 -3.87 -17.57
C LYS A 294 4.11 -3.33 -18.28
N GLU A 295 3.21 -4.20 -18.73
CA GLU A 295 1.98 -3.82 -19.43
C GLU A 295 0.76 -4.37 -18.71
N LEU A 296 -0.19 -3.48 -18.34
CA LEU A 296 -1.46 -3.83 -17.73
C LEU A 296 -2.62 -3.46 -18.66
N VAL A 297 -3.57 -4.37 -18.78
CA VAL A 297 -4.84 -4.12 -19.47
C VAL A 297 -5.96 -4.11 -18.44
N LEU A 298 -6.57 -2.95 -18.21
CA LEU A 298 -7.73 -2.82 -17.34
C LEU A 298 -8.98 -3.30 -18.09
N CYS A 299 -9.59 -4.39 -17.66
CA CYS A 299 -10.82 -4.96 -18.21
C CYS A 299 -11.89 -4.98 -17.12
N TYR A 300 -12.36 -3.78 -16.76
CA TYR A 300 -13.41 -3.60 -15.76
C TYR A 300 -14.77 -3.49 -16.45
N ASP A 301 -15.82 -3.63 -15.67
CA ASP A 301 -17.19 -3.57 -16.15
C ASP A 301 -17.51 -2.21 -16.80
N ASN A 302 -18.28 -2.21 -17.89
CA ASN A 302 -18.69 -0.97 -18.56
C ASN A 302 -19.96 -0.36 -17.96
N ASP A 303 -20.02 -0.27 -16.63
CA ASP A 303 -21.02 0.48 -15.90
C ASP A 303 -20.38 1.66 -15.14
N ASN A 304 -21.20 2.46 -14.45
CA ASN A 304 -20.70 3.62 -13.70
C ASN A 304 -19.70 3.24 -12.61
N ALA A 305 -19.86 2.07 -11.95
CA ALA A 305 -18.96 1.61 -10.91
C ALA A 305 -17.61 1.17 -11.48
N GLY A 306 -17.63 0.38 -12.58
CA GLY A 306 -16.43 -0.07 -13.26
C GLY A 306 -15.67 1.09 -13.93
N GLN A 307 -16.37 2.07 -14.50
CA GLN A 307 -15.73 3.29 -15.01
C GLN A 307 -15.04 4.09 -13.91
N GLN A 308 -15.66 4.20 -12.72
CA GLN A 308 -15.02 4.82 -11.56
C GLN A 308 -13.81 4.01 -11.06
N ALA A 309 -13.92 2.67 -11.06
CA ALA A 309 -12.81 1.79 -10.72
C ALA A 309 -11.64 1.95 -11.70
N THR A 310 -11.94 2.03 -13.02
CA THR A 310 -10.94 2.31 -14.06
C THR A 310 -10.24 3.65 -13.82
N ARG A 311 -10.98 4.73 -13.55
CA ARG A 311 -10.39 6.05 -13.25
C ARG A 311 -9.44 5.99 -12.04
N ARG A 312 -9.88 5.37 -10.93
CA ARG A 312 -9.03 5.23 -9.73
C ARG A 312 -7.78 4.40 -10.00
N ALA A 313 -7.92 3.32 -10.79
CA ALA A 313 -6.77 2.51 -11.19
C ALA A 313 -5.79 3.33 -12.05
N LEU A 314 -6.28 4.10 -13.03
CA LEU A 314 -5.46 4.98 -13.86
C LEU A 314 -4.77 6.09 -13.05
N GLU A 315 -5.44 6.69 -12.06
CA GLU A 315 -4.84 7.66 -11.14
C GLU A 315 -3.69 7.05 -10.34
N LEU A 316 -3.88 5.83 -9.84
CA LEU A 316 -2.85 5.10 -9.11
C LEU A 316 -1.65 4.73 -9.99
N LEU A 317 -1.90 4.46 -11.28
CA LEU A 317 -0.92 4.03 -12.28
C LEU A 317 -0.21 5.21 -12.97
N ASN A 318 -0.71 6.45 -12.87
CA ASN A 318 -0.15 7.62 -13.55
C ASN A 318 1.35 7.85 -13.26
N ASN A 319 1.82 7.48 -12.07
CA ASN A 319 3.22 7.63 -11.65
C ASN A 319 3.93 6.27 -11.53
N SER A 320 3.46 5.26 -12.26
CA SER A 320 4.06 3.93 -12.28
C SER A 320 4.82 3.68 -13.59
N GLU A 321 5.67 2.66 -13.59
CA GLU A 321 6.39 2.22 -14.80
C GLU A 321 5.53 1.38 -15.76
N PHE A 322 4.24 1.19 -15.47
CA PHE A 322 3.38 0.38 -16.30
C PHE A 322 2.91 1.15 -17.56
N SER A 323 2.99 0.46 -18.71
CA SER A 323 2.17 0.79 -19.86
C SER A 323 0.74 0.30 -19.60
N VAL A 324 -0.23 1.21 -19.60
CA VAL A 324 -1.61 0.89 -19.24
C VAL A 324 -2.52 1.04 -20.45
N LYS A 325 -3.27 -0.02 -20.71
CA LYS A 325 -4.34 -0.02 -21.70
C LYS A 325 -5.69 -0.25 -21.00
N VAL A 326 -6.75 0.29 -21.59
CA VAL A 326 -8.13 0.08 -21.14
C VAL A 326 -8.87 -0.68 -22.22
N LEU A 327 -9.39 -1.84 -21.87
CA LEU A 327 -10.25 -2.64 -22.73
C LEU A 327 -11.70 -2.34 -22.38
N GLN A 328 -12.39 -1.61 -23.27
CA GLN A 328 -13.81 -1.33 -23.13
C GLN A 328 -14.63 -2.44 -23.78
N LEU A 329 -15.41 -3.15 -22.97
CA LEU A 329 -16.36 -4.13 -23.47
C LEU A 329 -17.57 -3.39 -24.08
N PRO A 330 -18.01 -3.73 -25.31
CA PRO A 330 -19.15 -3.08 -25.93
C PRO A 330 -20.43 -3.40 -25.13
N ARG A 331 -21.32 -2.41 -25.02
CA ARG A 331 -22.66 -2.63 -24.49
C ARG A 331 -23.49 -3.42 -25.51
N ARG A 332 -24.27 -4.35 -25.02
CA ARG A 332 -25.16 -5.14 -25.87
C ARG A 332 -26.53 -4.49 -25.98
N LEU A 333 -27.03 -4.32 -27.20
CA LEU A 333 -28.40 -3.89 -27.44
C LEU A 333 -29.32 -5.13 -27.36
N VAL A 334 -30.27 -5.13 -26.44
CA VAL A 334 -31.30 -6.17 -26.26
C VAL A 334 -32.63 -5.47 -26.09
N ASP A 335 -33.61 -5.80 -26.95
CA ASP A 335 -34.95 -5.22 -26.92
C ASP A 335 -35.00 -3.68 -26.90
N GLY A 336 -34.02 -3.04 -27.58
CA GLY A 336 -33.91 -1.57 -27.64
C GLY A 336 -33.18 -0.94 -26.45
N GLU A 337 -32.76 -1.71 -25.45
CA GLU A 337 -32.01 -1.23 -24.30
C GLU A 337 -30.54 -1.71 -24.34
N TYR A 338 -29.62 -0.82 -23.95
CA TYR A 338 -28.19 -1.16 -23.83
C TYR A 338 -27.94 -1.85 -22.49
N ILE A 339 -27.69 -3.16 -22.55
CA ILE A 339 -27.38 -3.99 -21.38
C ILE A 339 -25.87 -4.05 -21.16
N LYS A 340 -25.48 -3.97 -19.88
CA LYS A 340 -24.10 -4.21 -19.41
C LYS A 340 -23.62 -5.61 -19.84
N GLN A 341 -22.35 -5.69 -20.21
CA GLN A 341 -21.67 -6.94 -20.56
C GLN A 341 -20.35 -6.99 -19.78
N ASP A 342 -20.16 -8.05 -18.98
CA ASP A 342 -18.87 -8.37 -18.34
C ASP A 342 -18.02 -9.26 -19.26
N ALA A 343 -16.77 -9.55 -18.86
CA ALA A 343 -15.86 -10.36 -19.67
C ALA A 343 -16.38 -11.81 -19.82
N ASP A 344 -17.06 -12.36 -18.81
CA ASP A 344 -17.67 -13.67 -18.85
C ASP A 344 -18.78 -13.72 -19.92
N ASP A 345 -19.66 -12.76 -19.93
CA ASP A 345 -20.75 -12.67 -20.93
C ASP A 345 -20.21 -12.43 -22.34
N PHE A 346 -19.22 -11.55 -22.49
CA PHE A 346 -18.61 -11.27 -23.81
C PHE A 346 -17.99 -12.52 -24.43
N ILE A 347 -17.17 -13.25 -23.66
CA ILE A 347 -16.52 -14.48 -24.14
C ILE A 347 -17.56 -15.55 -24.52
N LYS A 348 -18.63 -15.70 -23.76
CA LYS A 348 -19.69 -16.69 -24.05
C LYS A 348 -20.48 -16.38 -25.29
N LEU A 349 -20.64 -15.12 -25.62
CA LEU A 349 -21.48 -14.68 -26.73
C LEU A 349 -20.66 -14.51 -28.03
N GLN A 350 -19.49 -13.93 -27.95
CA GLN A 350 -18.70 -13.53 -29.13
C GLN A 350 -17.40 -14.34 -29.30
N GLY A 351 -17.01 -15.06 -28.26
CA GLY A 351 -15.87 -15.99 -28.30
C GLY A 351 -14.51 -15.33 -28.13
N PRO A 352 -13.45 -16.17 -28.03
CA PRO A 352 -12.09 -15.70 -27.72
C PRO A 352 -11.46 -14.87 -28.84
N VAL A 353 -11.80 -15.13 -30.11
CA VAL A 353 -11.24 -14.37 -31.24
C VAL A 353 -11.70 -12.91 -31.24
N ALA A 354 -12.96 -12.68 -30.90
CA ALA A 354 -13.49 -11.32 -30.76
C ALA A 354 -12.84 -10.59 -29.59
N PHE A 355 -12.61 -11.27 -28.45
CA PHE A 355 -11.92 -10.70 -27.30
C PHE A 355 -10.46 -10.36 -27.62
N GLU A 356 -9.73 -11.22 -28.35
CA GLU A 356 -8.35 -10.95 -28.78
C GLU A 356 -8.27 -9.69 -29.69
N ARG A 357 -9.27 -9.49 -30.57
CA ARG A 357 -9.36 -8.27 -31.39
C ARG A 357 -9.56 -7.02 -30.52
N LEU A 358 -10.45 -7.08 -29.52
CA LEU A 358 -10.63 -5.99 -28.57
C LEU A 358 -9.36 -5.73 -27.75
N LEU A 359 -8.68 -6.80 -27.32
CA LEU A 359 -7.43 -6.70 -26.57
C LEU A 359 -6.33 -6.01 -27.39
N THR A 360 -6.23 -6.34 -28.68
CA THR A 360 -5.27 -5.72 -29.61
C THR A 360 -5.61 -4.26 -29.88
N GLY A 361 -6.89 -3.92 -29.96
CA GLY A 361 -7.40 -2.56 -30.17
C GLY A 361 -7.66 -1.77 -28.86
N SER A 362 -7.21 -2.28 -27.72
CA SER A 362 -7.44 -1.60 -26.43
C SER A 362 -6.80 -0.21 -26.38
N GLU A 363 -7.54 0.75 -25.85
CA GLU A 363 -7.15 2.15 -25.78
C GLU A 363 -6.02 2.37 -24.77
N ASN A 364 -5.15 3.34 -25.07
CA ASN A 364 -4.22 3.84 -24.07
C ASN A 364 -5.00 4.56 -22.96
N GLY A 365 -4.50 4.52 -21.73
CA GLY A 365 -5.15 5.15 -20.58
C GLY A 365 -5.39 6.67 -20.74
N VAL A 366 -4.58 7.37 -21.55
CA VAL A 366 -4.80 8.80 -21.88
C VAL A 366 -6.00 8.94 -22.81
N GLU A 367 -6.06 8.15 -23.89
CA GLU A 367 -7.19 8.12 -24.83
C GLU A 367 -8.51 7.87 -24.09
N PHE A 368 -8.55 6.84 -23.27
CA PHE A 368 -9.73 6.57 -22.45
C PHE A 368 -10.20 7.77 -21.62
N ARG A 369 -9.27 8.51 -20.98
CA ARG A 369 -9.64 9.70 -20.20
C ARG A 369 -10.17 10.83 -21.10
N LEU A 370 -9.56 11.04 -22.26
CA LEU A 370 -10.01 12.05 -23.21
C LEU A 370 -11.40 11.75 -23.75
N ASP A 371 -11.69 10.48 -24.08
CA ASP A 371 -13.01 10.04 -24.55
C ASP A 371 -14.07 10.18 -23.45
N GLN A 372 -13.72 9.87 -22.18
CA GLN A 372 -14.61 10.11 -21.06
C GLN A 372 -14.91 11.60 -20.83
N ILE A 373 -13.95 12.48 -21.11
CA ILE A 373 -14.19 13.93 -21.06
C ILE A 373 -15.06 14.35 -22.25
N ALA A 374 -14.75 13.90 -23.46
CA ALA A 374 -15.54 14.22 -24.64
C ALA A 374 -17.02 13.83 -24.51
N GLY A 375 -17.29 12.65 -23.91
CA GLY A 375 -18.66 12.16 -23.67
C GLY A 375 -19.51 13.01 -22.70
N LYS A 376 -18.93 14.00 -22.01
CA LYS A 376 -19.68 14.91 -21.11
C LYS A 376 -20.22 16.14 -21.81
N TYR A 377 -19.70 16.46 -22.97
CA TYR A 377 -19.93 17.72 -23.67
C TYR A 377 -20.58 17.50 -25.03
N ASP A 378 -21.50 18.39 -25.40
CA ASP A 378 -21.96 18.52 -26.77
C ASP A 378 -20.95 19.36 -27.56
N LEU A 379 -20.10 18.69 -28.34
CA LEU A 379 -19.05 19.33 -29.10
C LEU A 379 -19.57 20.11 -30.33
N THR A 380 -20.87 20.15 -30.56
CA THR A 380 -21.50 21.03 -31.56
C THR A 380 -21.81 22.43 -31.00
N ASP A 381 -21.91 22.55 -29.67
CA ASP A 381 -22.12 23.80 -28.94
C ASP A 381 -20.80 24.48 -28.60
N ASP A 382 -20.62 25.74 -28.98
CA ASP A 382 -19.38 26.50 -28.80
C ASP A 382 -19.00 26.66 -27.32
N THR A 383 -19.99 26.86 -26.44
CA THR A 383 -19.74 27.03 -25.00
C THR A 383 -19.23 25.74 -24.38
N GLN A 384 -19.83 24.61 -24.77
CA GLN A 384 -19.42 23.29 -24.31
C GLN A 384 -18.08 22.86 -24.89
N ARG A 385 -17.76 23.26 -26.15
CA ARG A 385 -16.42 23.07 -26.75
C ARG A 385 -15.33 23.79 -25.95
N ILE A 386 -15.60 25.00 -25.46
CA ILE A 386 -14.66 25.74 -24.62
C ILE A 386 -14.46 25.03 -23.29
N ALA A 387 -15.55 24.57 -22.64
CA ALA A 387 -15.49 23.82 -21.38
C ALA A 387 -14.74 22.49 -21.56
N TYR A 388 -14.98 21.75 -22.63
CA TYR A 388 -14.21 20.57 -23.03
C TYR A 388 -12.72 20.87 -23.14
N ALA A 389 -12.35 21.93 -23.89
CA ALA A 389 -10.95 22.29 -24.09
C ALA A 389 -10.24 22.59 -22.76
N GLN A 390 -10.93 23.23 -21.81
CA GLN A 390 -10.39 23.52 -20.47
C GLN A 390 -10.16 22.23 -19.66
N GLU A 391 -11.16 21.32 -19.59
CA GLU A 391 -11.03 20.07 -18.85
C GLU A 391 -9.96 19.16 -19.46
N VAL A 392 -9.91 19.03 -20.78
CA VAL A 392 -8.87 18.29 -21.51
C VAL A 392 -7.48 18.89 -21.25
N SER A 393 -7.34 20.22 -21.25
CA SER A 393 -6.06 20.86 -20.96
C SER A 393 -5.57 20.59 -19.54
N GLU A 394 -6.47 20.46 -18.57
CA GLU A 394 -6.12 20.05 -17.20
C GLU A 394 -5.62 18.61 -17.13
N GLU A 395 -6.19 17.72 -17.94
CA GLU A 395 -5.77 16.32 -18.03
C GLU A 395 -4.41 16.20 -18.72
N LEU A 396 -4.25 16.85 -19.88
CA LEU A 396 -3.00 16.83 -20.66
C LEU A 396 -1.83 17.49 -19.92
N ALA A 397 -2.08 18.50 -19.10
CA ALA A 397 -1.06 19.12 -18.24
C ALA A 397 -0.52 18.19 -17.12
N LYS A 398 -1.10 17.02 -16.92
CA LYS A 398 -0.58 15.99 -15.99
C LYS A 398 0.50 15.13 -16.65
N LEU A 399 0.53 15.05 -17.99
CA LEU A 399 1.51 14.27 -18.74
C LEU A 399 2.89 14.90 -18.66
N GLU A 400 3.88 14.13 -18.22
CA GLU A 400 5.28 14.61 -18.13
C GLU A 400 5.96 14.66 -19.49
N ASN A 401 5.69 13.68 -20.37
CA ASN A 401 6.29 13.60 -21.69
C ASN A 401 5.71 14.65 -22.63
N ALA A 402 6.57 15.55 -23.10
CA ALA A 402 6.17 16.64 -23.99
C ALA A 402 5.67 16.15 -25.37
N VAL A 403 6.26 15.08 -25.93
CA VAL A 403 5.86 14.51 -27.21
C VAL A 403 4.50 13.82 -27.09
N GLU A 404 4.31 13.04 -26.05
CA GLU A 404 3.03 12.40 -25.75
C GLU A 404 1.93 13.45 -25.56
N ARG A 405 2.20 14.49 -24.79
CA ARG A 405 1.29 15.62 -24.58
C ARG A 405 0.91 16.30 -25.89
N GLU A 406 1.87 16.51 -26.79
CA GLU A 406 1.63 17.13 -28.11
C GLU A 406 0.73 16.27 -29.01
N VAL A 407 0.98 14.95 -29.06
CA VAL A 407 0.16 13.98 -29.82
C VAL A 407 -1.29 14.05 -29.39
N TYR A 408 -1.53 13.95 -28.06
CA TYR A 408 -2.90 13.97 -27.53
C TYR A 408 -3.55 15.36 -27.56
N THR A 409 -2.79 16.43 -27.50
CA THR A 409 -3.29 17.79 -27.74
C THR A 409 -3.87 17.91 -29.14
N THR A 410 -3.17 17.41 -30.16
CA THR A 410 -3.63 17.43 -31.54
C THR A 410 -4.89 16.57 -31.73
N ARG A 411 -4.94 15.37 -31.16
CA ARG A 411 -6.13 14.51 -31.23
C ARG A 411 -7.35 15.15 -30.55
N ALA A 412 -7.17 15.74 -29.39
CA ALA A 412 -8.24 16.38 -28.65
C ALA A 412 -8.76 17.64 -29.39
N ALA A 413 -7.89 18.39 -30.04
CA ALA A 413 -8.28 19.50 -30.90
C ALA A 413 -9.15 19.04 -32.06
N GLN A 414 -8.75 17.97 -32.76
CA GLN A 414 -9.50 17.39 -33.89
C GLN A 414 -10.90 16.92 -33.46
N ALA A 415 -10.99 16.23 -32.29
CA ALA A 415 -12.28 15.74 -31.75
C ALA A 415 -13.28 16.89 -31.50
N ALA A 416 -12.80 18.07 -31.11
CA ALA A 416 -13.65 19.25 -30.86
C ALA A 416 -13.76 20.20 -32.03
N GLY A 417 -13.18 19.91 -33.21
CA GLY A 417 -13.16 20.81 -34.34
C GLY A 417 -12.41 22.13 -34.05
N LEU A 418 -11.40 22.07 -33.18
CA LEU A 418 -10.53 23.18 -32.82
C LEU A 418 -9.20 23.09 -33.61
N THR A 419 -8.51 24.22 -33.74
CA THR A 419 -7.15 24.19 -34.28
C THR A 419 -6.16 23.62 -33.25
N PRO A 420 -5.18 22.81 -33.65
CA PRO A 420 -4.14 22.29 -32.73
C PRO A 420 -3.42 23.41 -31.97
N GLU A 421 -3.20 24.57 -32.63
CA GLU A 421 -2.56 25.75 -32.05
C GLU A 421 -3.36 26.31 -30.86
N ALA A 422 -4.69 26.46 -31.03
CA ALA A 422 -5.56 26.97 -29.97
C ALA A 422 -5.55 26.05 -28.74
N MET A 423 -5.65 24.73 -28.97
CA MET A 423 -5.60 23.74 -27.90
C MET A 423 -4.23 23.72 -27.20
N ARG A 424 -3.13 23.83 -27.97
CA ARG A 424 -1.76 23.90 -27.44
C ARG A 424 -1.57 25.10 -26.51
N LEU A 425 -2.06 26.26 -26.91
CA LEU A 425 -1.99 27.48 -26.10
C LEU A 425 -2.71 27.30 -24.75
N GLU A 426 -3.87 26.66 -24.75
CA GLU A 426 -4.63 26.41 -23.49
C GLU A 426 -3.94 25.38 -22.61
N VAL A 427 -3.36 24.31 -23.17
CA VAL A 427 -2.55 23.32 -22.45
C VAL A 427 -1.31 23.99 -21.82
N GLU A 428 -0.58 24.81 -22.58
CA GLU A 428 0.58 25.56 -22.08
C GLU A 428 0.19 26.53 -20.95
N ARG A 429 -0.92 27.26 -21.10
CA ARG A 429 -1.44 28.19 -20.09
C ARG A 429 -1.74 27.43 -18.80
N THR A 430 -2.40 26.28 -18.89
CA THR A 430 -2.75 25.42 -17.76
C THR A 430 -1.50 24.86 -17.10
N LEU A 431 -0.50 24.41 -17.87
CA LEU A 431 0.78 23.93 -17.36
C LEU A 431 1.55 25.04 -16.61
N ARG A 432 1.62 26.26 -17.17
CA ARG A 432 2.24 27.42 -16.49
C ARG A 432 1.53 27.76 -15.19
N ARG A 433 0.18 27.71 -15.16
CA ARG A 433 -0.62 27.96 -13.96
C ARG A 433 -0.34 26.90 -12.88
N LYS A 434 -0.23 25.61 -13.27
CA LYS A 434 0.12 24.50 -12.38
C LYS A 434 1.51 24.69 -11.77
N LEU A 435 2.52 24.90 -12.59
CA LEU A 435 3.91 25.15 -12.16
C LEU A 435 4.03 26.40 -11.27
N GLY A 436 3.26 27.46 -11.59
CA GLY A 436 3.19 28.67 -10.75
C GLY A 436 2.59 28.41 -9.36
N LYS A 437 1.54 27.58 -9.27
CA LYS A 437 0.97 27.16 -7.98
C LYS A 437 1.96 26.31 -7.16
N GLU A 438 2.65 25.38 -7.80
CA GLU A 438 3.64 24.52 -7.15
C GLU A 438 4.84 25.34 -6.64
N ARG A 439 5.37 26.29 -7.44
CA ARG A 439 6.42 27.22 -6.99
C ARG A 439 5.97 28.11 -5.82
N LYS A 440 4.74 28.63 -5.84
CA LYS A 440 4.20 29.41 -4.73
C LYS A 440 4.03 28.55 -3.47
N ALA A 441 3.59 27.31 -3.61
CA ALA A 441 3.45 26.36 -2.49
C ALA A 441 4.82 26.02 -1.89
N LEU A 442 5.84 25.77 -2.73
CA LEU A 442 7.21 25.53 -2.30
C LEU A 442 7.78 26.74 -1.56
N ARG A 443 7.66 27.95 -2.14
CA ARG A 443 8.12 29.19 -1.51
C ARG A 443 7.40 29.51 -0.19
N ARG A 444 6.10 29.15 -0.08
CA ARG A 444 5.34 29.28 1.17
C ARG A 444 5.82 28.33 2.26
N ARG A 445 6.27 27.13 1.88
CA ARG A 445 6.92 26.16 2.78
C ARG A 445 8.28 26.67 3.25
N GLU A 446 9.08 27.24 2.38
CA GLU A 446 10.39 27.82 2.72
C GLU A 446 10.26 29.05 3.65
N LEU A 447 9.25 29.87 3.46
CA LEU A 447 9.01 31.08 4.26
C LEU A 447 8.33 30.81 5.60
N ASN A 448 7.79 29.63 5.85
CA ASN A 448 7.15 29.27 7.12
C ASN A 448 7.74 27.98 7.69
N PRO A 449 8.88 28.06 8.42
CA PRO A 449 9.58 26.91 8.99
C PRO A 449 8.69 26.03 9.89
N ALA A 450 7.72 26.64 10.58
CA ALA A 450 6.78 25.91 11.44
C ALA A 450 5.90 24.90 10.67
N VAL A 451 5.57 25.20 9.40
CA VAL A 451 4.79 24.30 8.54
C VAL A 451 5.67 23.18 7.96
N SER A 452 6.98 23.43 7.76
CA SER A 452 7.93 22.44 7.26
C SER A 452 8.33 21.39 8.32
N VAL A 453 8.16 21.71 9.60
CA VAL A 453 8.47 20.82 10.74
C VAL A 453 7.33 19.85 11.03
N GLN A 454 6.07 20.21 10.68
CA GLN A 454 4.93 19.32 10.92
C GLN A 454 5.00 18.06 10.06
N PRO A 455 4.91 16.86 10.66
CA PRO A 455 4.76 15.62 9.93
C PRO A 455 3.51 15.66 9.04
N GLN A 456 3.58 15.03 7.87
CA GLN A 456 2.43 14.97 6.93
C GLN A 456 1.29 14.10 7.47
N GLU A 457 1.60 13.14 8.30
CA GLU A 457 0.66 12.17 8.84
C GLU A 457 -0.04 12.69 10.09
N ARG A 458 -1.36 12.52 10.12
CA ARG A 458 -2.19 13.06 11.20
C ARG A 458 -1.84 12.47 12.59
N GLY A 459 -1.41 11.20 12.62
CA GLY A 459 -1.07 10.48 13.86
C GLY A 459 0.23 10.94 14.53
N ILE A 460 1.12 11.61 13.78
CA ILE A 460 2.46 12.02 14.26
C ILE A 460 2.56 13.56 14.38
N ARG A 461 1.47 14.30 14.18
CA ARG A 461 1.49 15.76 14.24
C ARG A 461 1.88 16.29 15.61
N TYR A 462 2.76 17.28 15.60
CA TYR A 462 3.22 17.96 16.78
C TYR A 462 2.16 18.92 17.34
N THR A 463 1.85 18.80 18.61
CA THR A 463 0.96 19.74 19.33
C THR A 463 1.70 21.02 19.70
N ASN A 464 3.01 20.92 19.97
CA ASN A 464 3.88 22.05 20.27
C ASN A 464 5.12 22.00 19.37
N VAL A 465 5.11 22.82 18.30
CA VAL A 465 6.18 22.83 17.28
C VAL A 465 7.52 23.30 17.87
N ARG A 466 7.51 24.27 18.80
CA ARG A 466 8.74 24.78 19.42
C ARG A 466 9.44 23.73 20.27
N SER A 467 8.70 23.00 21.09
CA SER A 467 9.21 21.87 21.87
C SER A 467 9.69 20.75 20.94
N ALA A 468 8.88 20.36 19.97
CA ALA A 468 9.20 19.28 19.04
C ALA A 468 10.48 19.52 18.23
N MET A 469 10.77 20.77 17.83
CA MET A 469 12.05 21.11 17.17
C MET A 469 13.25 20.88 18.09
N ALA A 470 13.14 21.21 19.38
CA ALA A 470 14.17 20.95 20.36
C ALA A 470 14.30 19.45 20.66
N GLU A 471 13.17 18.73 20.73
CA GLU A 471 13.12 17.28 20.91
C GLU A 471 13.80 16.54 19.74
N GLU A 472 13.53 16.95 18.49
CA GLU A 472 14.26 16.46 17.31
C GLU A 472 15.76 16.73 17.40
N GLY A 473 16.16 17.92 17.91
CA GLY A 473 17.57 18.29 18.10
C GLY A 473 18.28 17.37 19.10
N VAL A 474 17.63 17.06 20.22
CA VAL A 474 18.12 16.11 21.23
C VAL A 474 18.38 14.73 20.60
N LEU A 475 17.43 14.20 19.84
CA LEU A 475 17.57 12.90 19.19
C LEU A 475 18.69 12.90 18.14
N ARG A 476 18.82 13.96 17.34
CA ARG A 476 19.93 14.10 16.37
C ARG A 476 21.29 14.11 17.06
N LEU A 477 21.42 14.84 18.15
CA LEU A 477 22.67 14.88 18.91
C LEU A 477 22.99 13.52 19.54
N LEU A 478 22.01 12.85 20.15
CA LEU A 478 22.21 11.54 20.79
C LEU A 478 22.71 10.47 19.78
N LEU A 479 22.14 10.46 18.59
CA LEU A 479 22.53 9.52 17.53
C LEU A 479 23.79 9.92 16.77
N LYS A 480 24.31 11.12 16.96
CA LYS A 480 25.51 11.63 16.29
C LYS A 480 26.74 11.59 17.19
N ASP A 481 26.60 11.97 18.43
CA ASP A 481 27.65 12.08 19.43
C ASP A 481 27.08 11.87 20.84
N GLU A 482 27.02 10.62 21.26
CA GLU A 482 26.52 10.25 22.59
C GLU A 482 27.39 10.75 23.73
N GLY A 483 28.66 11.09 23.46
CA GLY A 483 29.62 11.63 24.44
C GLY A 483 29.24 13.04 24.95
N VAL A 484 28.38 13.75 24.24
CA VAL A 484 27.86 15.07 24.67
C VAL A 484 26.87 14.97 25.83
N PHE A 485 26.27 13.79 26.05
CA PHE A 485 25.25 13.58 27.06
C PHE A 485 25.85 13.16 28.41
N PRO A 486 25.27 13.58 29.54
CA PRO A 486 25.68 13.15 30.88
C PRO A 486 25.40 11.65 31.08
N GLU A 487 25.91 11.07 32.19
CA GLU A 487 25.65 9.67 32.55
C GLU A 487 24.18 9.44 32.89
N GLU A 488 23.55 10.38 33.57
CA GLU A 488 22.12 10.35 33.89
C GLU A 488 21.28 10.95 32.76
N ALA A 489 20.07 10.41 32.54
CA ALA A 489 19.17 10.91 31.52
C ALA A 489 18.78 12.37 31.79
N PRO A 490 19.08 13.31 30.86
CA PRO A 490 18.82 14.71 31.08
C PRO A 490 17.32 15.07 30.97
N LEU A 491 16.52 14.20 30.40
CA LEU A 491 15.07 14.35 30.16
C LEU A 491 14.34 13.05 30.47
N ARG A 492 13.06 13.18 30.83
CA ARG A 492 12.13 12.05 30.99
C ARG A 492 11.08 12.08 29.88
N GLN A 493 10.52 10.93 29.52
CA GLN A 493 9.51 10.81 28.47
C GLN A 493 8.34 11.80 28.65
N GLY A 494 7.88 12.02 29.87
CA GLY A 494 6.77 12.94 30.17
C GLY A 494 7.06 14.43 29.92
N GLU A 495 8.33 14.82 29.75
CA GLU A 495 8.73 16.19 29.40
C GLU A 495 8.59 16.47 27.90
N PHE A 496 8.60 15.43 27.05
CA PHE A 496 8.41 15.55 25.60
C PHE A 496 6.96 15.95 25.25
N SER A 497 6.80 16.83 24.28
CA SER A 497 5.49 17.20 23.74
C SER A 497 4.99 16.19 22.68
N SER A 498 5.93 15.49 22.04
CA SER A 498 5.64 14.42 21.08
C SER A 498 5.79 13.06 21.77
N PRO A 499 4.71 12.27 21.88
CA PRO A 499 4.78 10.91 22.45
C PRO A 499 5.74 9.99 21.68
N LEU A 500 5.86 10.17 20.35
CA LEU A 500 6.78 9.41 19.52
C LEU A 500 8.24 9.73 19.89
N LEU A 501 8.61 11.03 19.91
CA LEU A 501 10.00 11.43 20.15
C LEU A 501 10.42 11.07 21.58
N GLY A 502 9.50 11.15 22.56
CA GLY A 502 9.74 10.69 23.93
C GLY A 502 10.02 9.19 24.02
N ARG A 503 9.21 8.34 23.38
CA ARG A 503 9.46 6.87 23.31
C ARG A 503 10.79 6.53 22.64
N VAL A 504 11.11 7.22 21.54
CA VAL A 504 12.38 7.05 20.83
C VAL A 504 13.56 7.43 21.73
N PHE A 505 13.46 8.56 22.44
CA PHE A 505 14.49 9.00 23.37
C PHE A 505 14.72 7.97 24.49
N ASP A 506 13.68 7.52 25.17
CA ASP A 506 13.78 6.54 26.25
C ASP A 506 14.42 5.25 25.76
N ARG A 507 14.03 4.78 24.57
CA ARG A 507 14.59 3.55 24.01
C ARG A 507 16.07 3.70 23.66
N LEU A 508 16.45 4.78 23.00
CA LEU A 508 17.86 5.07 22.70
C LEU A 508 18.69 5.23 23.99
N TRP A 509 18.12 5.86 25.00
CA TRP A 509 18.77 6.01 26.31
C TRP A 509 19.00 4.67 27.00
N GLN A 510 18.01 3.77 26.96
CA GLN A 510 18.13 2.40 27.47
C GLN A 510 19.24 1.64 26.75
N LEU A 511 19.30 1.70 25.41
CA LEU A 511 20.36 1.09 24.61
C LEU A 511 21.75 1.58 25.03
N ARG A 512 21.89 2.91 25.27
CA ARG A 512 23.12 3.52 25.78
C ARG A 512 23.53 2.95 27.14
N GLN A 513 22.59 2.85 28.09
CA GLN A 513 22.86 2.27 29.41
C GLN A 513 23.26 0.80 29.34
N GLU A 514 22.76 0.07 28.37
CA GLU A 514 23.12 -1.32 28.10
C GLU A 514 24.48 -1.44 27.36
N GLY A 515 25.16 -0.34 27.04
CA GLY A 515 26.42 -0.30 26.30
C GLY A 515 26.29 -0.79 24.84
N ARG A 516 25.10 -0.61 24.26
CA ARG A 516 24.75 -1.09 22.90
C ARG A 516 24.83 0.04 21.89
N PRO A 517 25.12 -0.29 20.60
CA PRO A 517 25.19 0.71 19.54
C PRO A 517 23.86 1.46 19.38
N LEU A 518 23.93 2.80 19.38
CA LEU A 518 22.78 3.66 19.10
C LEU A 518 22.54 3.71 17.60
N SER A 519 21.58 2.93 17.10
CA SER A 519 21.23 2.92 15.70
C SER A 519 19.73 2.95 15.46
N VAL A 520 19.32 3.58 14.35
CA VAL A 520 17.92 3.57 13.89
C VAL A 520 17.46 2.16 13.53
N ALA A 521 18.37 1.32 13.03
CA ALA A 521 18.08 -0.06 12.68
C ALA A 521 17.59 -0.88 13.88
N GLY A 522 18.11 -0.61 15.09
CA GLY A 522 17.69 -1.25 16.33
C GLY A 522 16.24 -0.94 16.74
N LEU A 523 15.65 0.12 16.20
CA LEU A 523 14.26 0.52 16.47
C LEU A 523 13.23 -0.09 15.51
N SER A 524 13.68 -0.81 14.49
CA SER A 524 12.82 -1.31 13.38
C SER A 524 11.68 -2.24 13.82
N GLY A 525 11.78 -2.88 14.99
CA GLY A 525 10.74 -3.75 15.53
C GLY A 525 9.74 -3.05 16.47
N GLU A 526 10.01 -1.79 16.85
CA GLU A 526 9.23 -1.04 17.85
C GLU A 526 8.44 0.12 17.23
N LEU A 527 8.87 0.59 16.06
CA LEU A 527 8.25 1.70 15.34
C LEU A 527 7.51 1.20 14.09
N SER A 528 6.37 1.81 13.81
CA SER A 528 5.68 1.61 12.53
C SER A 528 6.51 2.14 11.34
N GLY A 529 6.19 1.72 10.11
CA GLY A 529 6.87 2.23 8.93
C GLY A 529 6.76 3.75 8.77
N GLU A 530 5.64 4.34 9.20
CA GLU A 530 5.39 5.78 9.18
C GLU A 530 6.24 6.51 10.23
N GLU A 531 6.27 5.99 11.45
CA GLU A 531 7.10 6.54 12.53
C GLU A 531 8.60 6.44 12.19
N MET A 532 9.03 5.34 11.58
CA MET A 532 10.40 5.15 11.13
C MET A 532 10.76 6.11 9.99
N SER A 533 9.86 6.30 9.03
CA SER A 533 10.04 7.25 7.92
C SER A 533 10.17 8.69 8.44
N HIS A 534 9.36 9.05 9.44
CA HIS A 534 9.45 10.36 10.09
C HIS A 534 10.78 10.54 10.84
N LEU A 535 11.17 9.56 11.66
CA LEU A 535 12.43 9.59 12.41
C LEU A 535 13.66 9.74 11.49
N THR A 536 13.73 8.95 10.41
CA THR A 536 14.82 9.07 9.43
C THR A 536 14.85 10.44 8.75
N GLY A 537 13.69 11.04 8.48
CA GLY A 537 13.57 12.41 7.99
C GLY A 537 14.10 13.45 8.98
N VAL A 538 13.84 13.26 10.27
CA VAL A 538 14.40 14.12 11.35
C VAL A 538 15.93 14.04 11.36
N LEU A 539 16.49 12.84 11.23
CA LEU A 539 17.94 12.61 11.29
C LEU A 539 18.71 13.08 10.04
N GLN A 540 18.01 13.35 8.94
CA GLN A 540 18.60 13.97 7.74
C GLN A 540 18.83 15.49 7.89
N LYS A 541 18.18 16.14 8.87
CA LYS A 541 18.34 17.56 9.09
C LYS A 541 19.77 17.85 9.57
N PRO A 542 20.43 18.92 9.07
CA PRO A 542 21.77 19.28 9.51
C PRO A 542 21.75 19.69 10.98
N GLU A 543 22.79 19.30 11.71
CA GLU A 543 23.04 19.71 13.11
C GLU A 543 24.44 20.31 13.26
N ALA A 544 24.53 21.46 13.90
CA ALA A 544 25.81 22.14 14.14
C ALA A 544 26.58 21.44 15.27
N THR A 545 27.64 20.71 14.93
CA THR A 545 28.47 19.97 15.90
C THR A 545 29.49 20.82 16.65
N ALA A 546 29.87 21.98 16.10
CA ALA A 546 30.91 22.84 16.70
C ALA A 546 30.53 23.39 18.11
N SER A 547 29.26 23.29 18.53
CA SER A 547 28.76 23.73 19.83
C SER A 547 27.71 22.76 20.41
N ALA A 548 27.92 21.46 20.24
CA ALA A 548 26.94 20.41 20.57
C ALA A 548 26.47 20.45 22.04
N GLN A 549 27.37 20.67 23.00
CA GLN A 549 27.02 20.78 24.42
C GLN A 549 26.10 21.98 24.69
N ARG A 550 26.39 23.14 24.07
CA ARG A 550 25.56 24.33 24.20
C ARG A 550 24.21 24.15 23.57
N ALA A 551 24.15 23.53 22.38
CA ALA A 551 22.91 23.18 21.69
C ALA A 551 22.04 22.22 22.52
N LEU A 552 22.65 21.21 23.13
CA LEU A 552 21.97 20.26 24.00
C LEU A 552 21.35 21.00 25.22
N ALA A 553 22.12 21.88 25.87
CA ALA A 553 21.62 22.66 27.01
C ALA A 553 20.42 23.55 26.62
N ASP A 554 20.49 24.20 25.45
CA ASP A 554 19.39 25.02 24.94
C ASP A 554 18.16 24.20 24.60
N TYR A 555 18.31 23.01 23.97
CA TYR A 555 17.19 22.11 23.68
C TYR A 555 16.53 21.62 24.96
N ILE A 556 17.29 21.17 25.95
CA ILE A 556 16.77 20.72 27.25
C ILE A 556 15.99 21.85 27.94
N ARG A 557 16.54 23.08 27.94
CA ARG A 557 15.88 24.24 28.51
C ARG A 557 14.53 24.51 27.84
N ILE A 558 14.47 24.51 26.50
CA ILE A 558 13.23 24.74 25.74
C ILE A 558 12.20 23.66 26.06
N ILE A 559 12.59 22.37 26.06
CA ILE A 559 11.69 21.27 26.36
C ILE A 559 11.08 21.41 27.75
N ARG A 560 11.90 21.72 28.76
CA ARG A 560 11.44 21.93 30.15
C ARG A 560 10.54 23.13 30.32
N GLU A 561 10.88 24.27 29.69
CA GLU A 561 10.03 25.47 29.71
C GLU A 561 8.63 25.17 29.11
N GLU A 562 8.58 24.47 27.98
CA GLU A 562 7.31 24.14 27.33
C GLU A 562 6.54 23.03 28.09
N ALA A 563 7.23 22.09 28.75
CA ALA A 563 6.62 21.10 29.62
C ALA A 563 6.00 21.74 30.87
N GLN A 564 6.69 22.71 31.48
CA GLN A 564 6.15 23.50 32.63
C GLN A 564 4.90 24.27 32.23
N LYS A 565 4.90 24.95 31.08
CA LYS A 565 3.71 25.65 30.57
C LYS A 565 2.53 24.70 30.33
N ARG A 566 2.79 23.54 29.80
CA ARG A 566 1.77 22.51 29.56
C ARG A 566 1.15 22.03 30.87
N ASN A 567 1.97 21.80 31.89
CA ASN A 567 1.52 21.36 33.21
C ASN A 567 0.76 22.50 33.95
N ALA A 568 1.20 23.76 33.81
CA ALA A 568 0.53 24.93 34.36
C ALA A 568 -0.84 25.18 33.72
N GLN A 569 -1.02 24.92 32.45
CA GLN A 569 -2.33 25.01 31.78
C GLN A 569 -3.34 23.93 32.24
N GLY A 570 -2.84 22.83 32.81
CA GLY A 570 -3.68 21.80 33.44
C GLY A 570 -4.11 22.10 34.87
N ASP A 571 -3.50 23.12 35.53
CA ASP A 571 -3.86 23.54 36.87
C ASP A 571 -4.71 24.85 36.85
N PRO A 572 -6.00 24.77 37.22
CA PRO A 572 -6.91 25.92 37.17
C PRO A 572 -6.44 27.15 38.02
N LEU A 573 -5.70 26.92 39.09
CA LEU A 573 -5.17 27.96 39.97
C LEU A 573 -3.99 28.70 39.32
N LEU A 574 -3.08 28.00 38.67
CA LEU A 574 -1.95 28.60 37.94
C LEU A 574 -2.41 29.33 36.67
N ALA A 575 -3.36 28.79 35.93
CA ALA A 575 -3.98 29.47 34.78
C ALA A 575 -4.73 30.76 35.19
N ALA A 576 -5.37 30.77 36.35
CA ALA A 576 -6.01 31.97 36.91
C ALA A 576 -4.99 33.03 37.37
N GLN A 577 -3.85 32.63 37.94
CA GLN A 577 -2.76 33.55 38.32
C GLN A 577 -2.08 34.18 37.11
N GLU A 578 -1.85 33.44 36.02
CA GLU A 578 -1.27 33.98 34.78
C GLU A 578 -2.22 34.98 34.11
N LYS A 579 -3.51 34.63 33.95
CA LYS A 579 -4.53 35.60 33.48
C LYS A 579 -4.65 36.84 34.33
N TYR A 580 -4.45 36.74 35.66
CA TYR A 580 -4.47 37.86 36.55
C TYR A 580 -3.22 38.74 36.41
N LYS A 581 -2.03 38.16 36.18
CA LYS A 581 -0.78 38.85 35.87
C LYS A 581 -0.84 39.60 34.53
N GLU A 582 -1.38 38.97 33.49
CA GLU A 582 -1.60 39.61 32.18
C GLU A 582 -2.59 40.78 32.28
N LYS A 583 -3.69 40.63 33.01
CA LYS A 583 -4.68 41.71 33.21
C LYS A 583 -4.16 42.90 34.02
N LYS A 584 -3.17 42.71 34.90
CA LYS A 584 -2.57 43.77 35.71
C LYS A 584 -1.33 44.44 35.09
N GLY A 585 -0.94 44.05 33.86
CA GLY A 585 0.17 44.74 33.17
C GLY A 585 1.56 44.53 33.80
N TYR A 586 1.75 43.51 34.64
CA TYR A 586 3.04 43.16 35.23
C TYR A 586 3.87 42.25 34.31
N GLY A 587 3.96 42.60 33.05
CA GLY A 587 4.76 41.92 32.05
C GLY A 587 5.54 42.94 31.24
N GLY A 588 6.72 43.34 31.71
CA GLY A 588 7.68 44.04 30.87
C GLY A 588 7.91 45.49 31.15
N LYS A 589 8.79 45.75 32.10
CA LYS A 589 9.80 46.81 32.09
C LYS A 589 10.84 46.42 33.13
N GLN A 590 11.86 45.75 32.73
CA GLN A 590 13.19 45.90 33.37
C GLN A 590 14.19 46.12 32.27
N ALA A 591 14.94 47.18 32.47
CA ALA A 591 15.96 47.79 31.65
C ALA A 591 17.15 46.85 31.33
#